data_e22591e18525aca9016e77baeffa2479
#
_entry.id   e22591e18525aca9016e77baeffa2479
#
_cell.length_a   1.000
_cell.length_b   1.000
_cell.length_c   1.000
_cell.angle_alpha   90.00
_cell.angle_beta   90.00
_cell.angle_gamma   90.00
#
_symmetry.space_group_name_H-M   'P 1'
#
loop_
_entity.id
_entity.type
_entity.pdbx_description
1 polymer ?
#
loop_
_entity_poly.entity_id
_entity_poly.type
_entity_poly.pdbx_seq_one_letter_code
_entity_poly.pdbx_strand_id
1 'polypeptide(L)'
;AVPLAEARLSSFLAAGESSTDTDREAFLSGQIVDLQSRLNVMNLASGDPVKAFARFERLFSLLNLPNAELGALQRNLVRAQAAMSGSATDAAGGGDAPLLPRRFDQLSWLGLSPATLQLLRPYVTVLPTEAQLPTRINLNTASAEVIYAAVPELDLAAAQRLVGTRNQAYFKDTATALA
;
A
#
# COMPACT_ATOMS: atom_id res chain seq x y z
N ALA A 1 -5.78 -5.13 -10.19
CA ALA A 1 -4.64 -5.51 -11.01
C ALA A 1 -5.10 -5.76 -12.44
N VAL A 2 -4.40 -5.21 -13.42
CA VAL A 2 -4.69 -5.45 -14.84
C VAL A 2 -3.64 -6.44 -15.33
N PRO A 3 -4.05 -7.66 -15.75
CA PRO A 3 -3.11 -8.59 -16.35
C PRO A 3 -2.69 -8.03 -17.71
N LEU A 4 -1.40 -8.05 -17.99
CA LEU A 4 -0.88 -7.82 -19.33
C LEU A 4 -1.07 -9.11 -20.14
N ALA A 5 -1.48 -8.98 -21.40
CA ALA A 5 -1.59 -10.11 -22.29
C ALA A 5 -0.22 -10.81 -22.38
N GLU A 6 -0.23 -12.14 -22.41
CA GLU A 6 0.96 -12.93 -22.62
C GLU A 6 1.49 -12.64 -24.04
N ALA A 7 2.74 -12.23 -24.15
CA ALA A 7 3.37 -11.92 -25.40
C ALA A 7 4.64 -12.75 -25.58
N ARG A 8 4.89 -13.21 -26.81
CA ARG A 8 6.13 -13.91 -27.14
C ARG A 8 7.30 -12.95 -27.01
N LEU A 9 8.33 -13.35 -26.27
CA LEU A 9 9.52 -12.53 -26.06
C LEU A 9 10.20 -12.17 -27.38
N SER A 10 10.14 -13.05 -28.38
CA SER A 10 10.64 -12.81 -29.75
C SER A 10 10.00 -11.60 -30.39
N SER A 11 8.74 -11.25 -30.13
CA SER A 11 8.10 -10.07 -30.72
C SER A 11 8.65 -8.74 -30.13
N PHE A 12 9.24 -8.75 -28.94
CA PHE A 12 9.92 -7.59 -28.36
C PHE A 12 11.39 -7.49 -28.79
N LEU A 13 12.03 -8.63 -29.04
CA LEU A 13 13.45 -8.69 -29.44
C LEU A 13 13.64 -8.53 -30.95
N ALA A 14 12.62 -8.73 -31.74
CA ALA A 14 12.68 -8.59 -33.21
C ALA A 14 12.94 -7.14 -33.71
N ALA A 15 12.97 -6.14 -32.81
CA ALA A 15 13.39 -4.78 -33.13
C ALA A 15 14.91 -4.58 -33.07
N GLY A 16 15.70 -5.60 -32.76
CA GLY A 16 17.16 -5.56 -32.71
C GLY A 16 17.74 -6.94 -33.00
N GLU A 17 18.28 -7.09 -34.19
CA GLU A 17 19.17 -8.14 -34.69
C GLU A 17 18.86 -9.61 -34.40
N SER A 18 18.85 -10.38 -35.50
CA SER A 18 18.68 -11.82 -35.59
C SER A 18 19.63 -12.62 -34.71
N SER A 19 19.12 -13.21 -33.64
CA SER A 19 19.76 -14.37 -33.03
C SER A 19 19.08 -15.65 -33.52
N THR A 20 19.86 -16.49 -34.16
CA THR A 20 19.48 -17.78 -34.82
C THR A 20 19.40 -18.93 -33.82
N ASP A 21 19.02 -18.70 -32.55
CA ASP A 21 18.78 -19.77 -31.58
C ASP A 21 17.27 -19.96 -31.38
N THR A 22 16.68 -20.80 -32.23
CA THR A 22 15.25 -20.87 -32.54
C THR A 22 14.48 -21.92 -31.76
N ASP A 23 15.05 -22.62 -30.76
CA ASP A 23 14.39 -23.78 -30.16
C ASP A 23 13.75 -23.57 -28.80
N ARG A 24 13.74 -22.33 -28.24
CA ARG A 24 13.05 -22.01 -26.99
C ARG A 24 12.09 -20.86 -27.16
N GLU A 25 10.81 -21.16 -27.22
CA GLU A 25 9.78 -20.10 -27.10
C GLU A 25 9.75 -19.59 -25.66
N ALA A 26 10.10 -18.32 -25.47
CA ALA A 26 9.97 -17.62 -24.18
C ALA A 26 8.76 -16.70 -24.23
N PHE A 27 7.93 -16.77 -23.20
CA PHE A 27 6.75 -15.92 -23.03
C PHE A 27 6.98 -14.94 -21.87
N LEU A 28 6.59 -13.69 -22.06
CA LEU A 28 6.57 -12.67 -21.04
C LEU A 28 5.13 -12.44 -20.60
N SER A 29 4.84 -12.62 -19.32
CA SER A 29 3.58 -12.21 -18.70
C SER A 29 3.86 -11.22 -17.59
N GLY A 30 2.94 -10.30 -17.36
CA GLY A 30 3.09 -9.28 -16.32
C GLY A 30 1.76 -8.82 -15.77
N GLN A 31 1.82 -8.09 -14.66
CA GLN A 31 0.66 -7.51 -14.02
C GLN A 31 0.98 -6.09 -13.56
N ILE A 32 0.09 -5.14 -13.84
CA ILE A 32 0.17 -3.78 -13.33
C ILE A 32 -0.78 -3.67 -12.14
N VAL A 33 -0.24 -3.26 -10.99
CA VAL A 33 -1.00 -3.02 -9.77
C VAL A 33 -0.90 -1.54 -9.42
N ASP A 34 -2.06 -0.87 -9.29
CA ASP A 34 -2.11 0.48 -8.76
C ASP A 34 -1.78 0.46 -7.26
N LEU A 35 -0.69 1.11 -6.85
CA LEU A 35 -0.31 1.16 -5.44
C LEU A 35 -1.19 2.10 -4.62
N GLN A 36 -1.93 3.02 -5.23
CA GLN A 36 -2.96 3.81 -4.56
C GLN A 36 -4.23 3.00 -4.28
N SER A 37 -4.32 1.75 -4.74
CA SER A 37 -5.37 0.81 -4.32
C SER A 37 -5.19 0.32 -2.87
N ARG A 38 -4.10 0.69 -2.19
CA ARG A 38 -3.69 0.22 -0.87
C ARG A 38 -3.46 1.37 0.10
N LEU A 39 -3.62 1.12 1.41
CA LEU A 39 -3.25 2.06 2.45
C LEU A 39 -1.73 2.24 2.49
N ASN A 40 -1.25 3.47 2.42
CA ASN A 40 0.17 3.74 2.57
C ASN A 40 0.56 3.86 4.04
N VAL A 41 1.46 2.99 4.51
CA VAL A 41 1.97 3.00 5.89
C VAL A 41 2.62 4.34 6.25
N MET A 42 3.28 4.99 5.29
CA MET A 42 3.96 6.26 5.55
C MET A 42 3.00 7.37 6.01
N ASN A 43 1.71 7.26 5.73
CA ASN A 43 0.69 8.19 6.23
C ASN A 43 0.57 8.17 7.77
N LEU A 44 1.00 7.09 8.46
CA LEU A 44 1.01 7.01 9.92
C LEU A 44 1.98 8.00 10.60
N ALA A 45 2.93 8.54 9.85
CA ALA A 45 3.91 9.50 10.34
C ALA A 45 3.93 10.81 9.53
N SER A 46 3.02 10.99 8.55
CA SER A 46 2.95 12.18 7.70
C SER A 46 1.51 12.66 7.51
N GLY A 47 1.33 13.93 7.21
CA GLY A 47 0.02 14.54 6.97
C GLY A 47 -0.84 14.60 8.24
N ASP A 48 -1.88 13.80 8.34
CA ASP A 48 -2.75 13.66 9.51
C ASP A 48 -2.61 12.24 10.12
N PRO A 49 -1.65 12.04 11.04
CA PRO A 49 -1.38 10.72 11.63
C PRO A 49 -2.56 10.16 12.42
N VAL A 50 -3.40 11.01 13.00
CA VAL A 50 -4.57 10.57 13.78
C VAL A 50 -5.61 9.92 12.87
N LYS A 51 -5.95 10.58 11.76
CA LYS A 51 -6.86 10.00 10.75
C LYS A 51 -6.25 8.76 10.08
N ALA A 52 -4.95 8.78 9.83
CA ALA A 52 -4.27 7.62 9.27
C ALA A 52 -4.34 6.42 10.24
N PHE A 53 -4.07 6.65 11.53
CA PHE A 53 -4.17 5.60 12.55
C PHE A 53 -5.57 5.00 12.62
N ALA A 54 -6.62 5.82 12.66
CA ALA A 54 -8.01 5.35 12.69
C ALA A 54 -8.36 4.47 11.47
N ARG A 55 -7.84 4.81 10.28
CA ARG A 55 -8.01 3.99 9.06
C ARG A 55 -7.33 2.63 9.20
N PHE A 56 -6.10 2.60 9.68
CA PHE A 56 -5.38 1.35 9.93
C PHE A 56 -6.04 0.53 11.05
N GLU A 57 -6.54 1.16 12.10
CA GLU A 57 -7.28 0.48 13.18
C GLU A 57 -8.53 -0.22 12.64
N ARG A 58 -9.30 0.43 11.75
CA ARG A 58 -10.44 -0.22 11.07
C ARG A 58 -10.01 -1.43 10.24
N LEU A 59 -8.89 -1.32 9.51
CA LEU A 59 -8.36 -2.44 8.74
C LEU A 59 -7.90 -3.58 9.64
N PHE A 60 -7.16 -3.27 10.73
CA PHE A 60 -6.70 -4.26 11.69
C PHE A 60 -7.86 -4.98 12.37
N SER A 61 -8.90 -4.25 12.77
CA SER A 61 -10.13 -4.82 13.35
C SER A 61 -10.84 -5.74 12.36
N LEU A 62 -10.97 -5.33 11.09
CA LEU A 62 -11.59 -6.14 10.05
C LEU A 62 -10.83 -7.44 9.79
N LEU A 63 -9.50 -7.40 9.82
CA LEU A 63 -8.62 -8.54 9.60
C LEU A 63 -8.31 -9.34 10.88
N ASN A 64 -8.88 -8.94 12.01
CA ASN A 64 -8.66 -9.56 13.32
C ASN A 64 -7.18 -9.56 13.75
N LEU A 65 -6.47 -8.46 13.46
CA LEU A 65 -5.05 -8.28 13.76
C LEU A 65 -4.83 -7.61 15.12
N PRO A 66 -3.68 -7.86 15.79
CA PRO A 66 -3.39 -7.27 17.10
C PRO A 66 -3.15 -5.76 17.01
N ASN A 67 -3.97 -4.95 17.68
CA ASN A 67 -3.80 -3.49 17.74
C ASN A 67 -2.47 -3.06 18.41
N ALA A 68 -1.89 -3.92 19.25
CA ALA A 68 -0.57 -3.68 19.83
C ALA A 68 0.53 -3.56 18.75
N GLU A 69 0.46 -4.36 17.69
CA GLU A 69 1.39 -4.29 16.55
C GLU A 69 1.20 -2.99 15.77
N LEU A 70 -0.04 -2.51 15.58
CA LEU A 70 -0.30 -1.22 14.95
C LEU A 70 0.31 -0.06 15.73
N GLY A 71 0.15 -0.07 17.06
CA GLY A 71 0.74 0.93 17.94
C GLY A 71 2.28 0.91 17.91
N ALA A 72 2.89 -0.29 17.86
CA ALA A 72 4.33 -0.44 17.71
C ALA A 72 4.82 0.08 16.34
N LEU A 73 4.12 -0.28 15.27
CA LEU A 73 4.40 0.18 13.91
C LEU A 73 4.43 1.71 13.85
N GLN A 74 3.41 2.39 14.36
CA GLN A 74 3.33 3.86 14.33
C GLN A 74 4.48 4.49 15.12
N ARG A 75 4.70 4.07 16.38
CA ARG A 75 5.79 4.61 17.20
C ARG A 75 7.16 4.45 16.55
N ASN A 76 7.45 3.27 16.02
CA ASN A 76 8.73 2.97 15.38
C ASN A 76 8.89 3.72 14.06
N LEU A 77 7.82 3.91 13.29
CA LEU A 77 7.85 4.70 12.06
C LEU A 77 8.13 6.18 12.33
N VAL A 78 7.48 6.77 13.35
CA VAL A 78 7.73 8.15 13.78
C VAL A 78 9.19 8.32 14.25
N ARG A 79 9.72 7.36 15.04
CA ARG A 79 11.14 7.37 15.47
C ARG A 79 12.09 7.28 14.27
N ALA A 80 11.82 6.39 13.32
CA ALA A 80 12.61 6.24 12.11
C ALA A 80 12.65 7.54 11.28
N GLN A 81 11.51 8.21 11.16
CA GLN A 81 11.39 9.48 10.43
C GLN A 81 12.12 10.62 11.14
N ALA A 82 11.99 10.72 12.47
CA ALA A 82 12.69 11.72 13.27
C ALA A 82 14.22 11.56 13.19
N ALA A 83 14.70 10.32 13.19
CA ALA A 83 16.14 10.04 13.03
C ALA A 83 16.67 10.46 11.66
N MET A 84 15.89 10.30 10.59
CA MET A 84 16.28 10.75 9.24
C MET A 84 16.29 12.27 9.08
N SER A 85 15.37 12.98 9.75
CA SER A 85 15.28 14.45 9.67
C SER A 85 16.26 15.18 10.58
N GLY A 86 17.09 14.46 11.36
CA GLY A 86 18.03 15.05 12.33
C GLY A 86 17.32 15.75 13.51
N SER A 87 16.02 15.55 13.68
CA SER A 87 15.25 16.09 14.79
C SER A 87 15.18 15.16 16.00
N ALA A 88 15.88 14.01 15.96
CA ALA A 88 16.09 13.16 17.12
C ALA A 88 17.03 13.89 18.07
N THR A 89 16.52 14.43 19.17
CA THR A 89 17.36 14.94 20.26
C THR A 89 18.16 13.80 20.86
N ASP A 90 19.46 14.01 21.08
CA ASP A 90 20.43 13.03 21.61
C ASP A 90 20.01 12.37 22.95
N ALA A 91 18.94 12.84 23.57
CA ALA A 91 18.44 12.37 24.86
C ALA A 91 17.75 10.99 24.83
N ALA A 92 17.49 10.40 23.67
CA ALA A 92 16.78 9.12 23.55
C ALA A 92 17.51 8.11 22.64
N GLY A 93 18.84 8.02 22.74
CA GLY A 93 19.60 6.93 22.10
C GLY A 93 19.49 6.92 20.57
N GLY A 94 20.08 7.90 19.90
CA GLY A 94 20.08 7.98 18.42
C GLY A 94 20.70 6.77 17.70
N GLY A 95 21.30 5.82 18.45
CA GLY A 95 21.86 4.58 17.90
C GLY A 95 20.86 3.43 17.74
N ASP A 96 19.66 3.54 18.32
CA ASP A 96 18.66 2.43 18.35
C ASP A 96 17.34 2.77 17.61
N ALA A 97 17.35 3.79 16.78
CA ALA A 97 16.19 4.11 15.95
C ALA A 97 16.11 3.12 14.75
N PRO A 98 14.93 2.54 14.49
CA PRO A 98 14.77 1.66 13.34
C PRO A 98 14.98 2.43 12.03
N LEU A 99 15.40 1.71 10.99
CA LEU A 99 15.51 2.29 9.65
C LEU A 99 14.13 2.57 9.06
N LEU A 100 14.03 3.64 8.28
CA LEU A 100 12.81 3.95 7.54
C LEU A 100 12.57 2.91 6.43
N PRO A 101 11.40 2.24 6.40
CA PRO A 101 11.14 1.21 5.41
C PRO A 101 10.94 1.82 4.02
N ARG A 102 11.48 1.17 3.01
CA ARG A 102 11.29 1.49 1.58
C ARG A 102 10.48 0.43 0.86
N ARG A 103 10.31 -0.74 1.47
CA ARG A 103 9.58 -1.89 0.92
C ARG A 103 8.68 -2.49 1.99
N PHE A 104 7.62 -3.13 1.55
CA PHE A 104 6.64 -3.75 2.44
C PHE A 104 7.25 -4.75 3.43
N ASP A 105 8.18 -5.60 2.98
CA ASP A 105 8.79 -6.63 3.83
C ASP A 105 9.61 -6.05 5.00
N GLN A 106 10.09 -4.81 4.87
CA GLN A 106 10.85 -4.10 5.90
C GLN A 106 9.97 -3.61 7.06
N LEU A 107 8.65 -3.71 6.95
CA LEU A 107 7.73 -3.41 8.05
C LEU A 107 7.91 -4.36 9.26
N SER A 108 8.55 -5.51 9.07
CA SER A 108 8.99 -6.39 10.15
C SER A 108 9.94 -5.67 11.14
N TRP A 109 10.77 -4.75 10.66
CA TRP A 109 11.68 -3.95 11.50
C TRP A 109 10.96 -2.99 12.44
N LEU A 110 9.70 -2.67 12.10
CA LEU A 110 8.85 -1.75 12.86
C LEU A 110 7.91 -2.47 13.83
N GLY A 111 8.05 -3.79 13.98
CA GLY A 111 7.35 -4.58 14.99
C GLY A 111 6.11 -5.32 14.48
N LEU A 112 5.94 -5.48 13.15
CA LEU A 112 4.93 -6.36 12.61
C LEU A 112 5.42 -7.81 12.54
N SER A 113 4.60 -8.74 13.00
CA SER A 113 4.87 -10.18 12.89
C SER A 113 4.76 -10.67 11.45
N PRO A 114 5.43 -11.78 11.08
CA PRO A 114 5.30 -12.37 9.75
C PRO A 114 3.85 -12.73 9.39
N ALA A 115 3.05 -13.19 10.35
CA ALA A 115 1.65 -13.51 10.14
C ALA A 115 0.83 -12.26 9.77
N THR A 116 1.01 -11.16 10.53
CA THR A 116 0.38 -9.86 10.25
C THR A 116 0.80 -9.32 8.89
N LEU A 117 2.08 -9.44 8.53
CA LEU A 117 2.57 -9.01 7.22
C LEU A 117 1.90 -9.77 6.06
N GLN A 118 1.74 -11.09 6.19
CA GLN A 118 1.06 -11.87 5.15
C GLN A 118 -0.37 -11.41 4.93
N LEU A 119 -1.13 -11.17 6.01
CA LEU A 119 -2.51 -10.70 5.93
C LEU A 119 -2.63 -9.27 5.42
N LEU A 120 -1.69 -8.39 5.73
CA LEU A 120 -1.69 -6.99 5.28
C LEU A 120 -1.21 -6.80 3.84
N ARG A 121 -0.47 -7.74 3.27
CA ARG A 121 0.15 -7.61 1.94
C ARG A 121 -0.80 -7.17 0.82
N PRO A 122 -2.06 -7.63 0.72
CA PRO A 122 -3.00 -7.18 -0.31
C PRO A 122 -3.47 -5.73 -0.12
N TYR A 123 -3.47 -5.21 1.11
CA TYR A 123 -4.18 -3.99 1.52
C TYR A 123 -3.27 -2.81 1.82
N VAL A 124 -1.96 -3.06 1.99
CA VAL A 124 -1.00 -2.07 2.49
C VAL A 124 0.18 -1.93 1.54
N THR A 125 0.71 -0.73 1.42
CA THR A 125 1.88 -0.40 0.62
C THR A 125 2.83 0.52 1.39
N VAL A 126 4.07 0.63 0.91
CA VAL A 126 5.06 1.59 1.36
C VAL A 126 5.42 2.47 0.18
N LEU A 127 4.97 3.72 0.20
CA LEU A 127 5.28 4.72 -0.80
C LEU A 127 5.90 5.94 -0.13
N PRO A 128 6.92 6.55 -0.72
CA PRO A 128 7.42 7.84 -0.23
C PRO A 128 6.27 8.84 -0.16
N THR A 129 6.21 9.61 0.91
CA THR A 129 5.26 10.72 1.06
C THR A 129 6.04 12.01 1.26
N GLU A 130 5.53 13.10 0.70
CA GLU A 130 5.93 14.42 1.13
C GLU A 130 5.37 14.69 2.52
N ALA A 131 6.12 15.43 3.37
CA ALA A 131 5.85 15.55 4.79
C ALA A 131 4.42 16.04 5.14
N GLN A 132 3.75 16.72 4.23
CA GLN A 132 2.42 17.29 4.46
C GLN A 132 1.30 16.73 3.57
N LEU A 133 1.63 15.89 2.59
CA LEU A 133 0.66 15.36 1.65
C LEU A 133 0.53 13.83 1.80
N PRO A 134 -0.53 13.35 2.48
CA PRO A 134 -0.76 11.92 2.59
C PRO A 134 -1.13 11.33 1.23
N THR A 135 -0.67 10.12 0.97
CA THR A 135 -1.12 9.35 -0.20
C THR A 135 -2.62 9.08 -0.09
N ARG A 136 -3.36 9.49 -1.11
CA ARG A 136 -4.80 9.25 -1.22
C ARG A 136 -5.07 7.87 -1.78
N ILE A 137 -6.27 7.35 -1.54
CA ILE A 137 -6.74 6.07 -2.08
C ILE A 137 -7.49 6.30 -3.37
N ASN A 138 -7.22 5.45 -4.36
CA ASN A 138 -7.96 5.41 -5.60
C ASN A 138 -9.17 4.47 -5.45
N LEU A 139 -10.38 5.03 -5.37
CA LEU A 139 -11.62 4.26 -5.23
C LEU A 139 -11.89 3.33 -6.41
N ASN A 140 -11.37 3.66 -7.59
CA ASN A 140 -11.55 2.84 -8.79
C ASN A 140 -10.71 1.54 -8.80
N THR A 141 -9.71 1.42 -7.92
CA THR A 141 -8.80 0.27 -7.90
C THR A 141 -8.70 -0.39 -6.53
N ALA A 142 -9.07 0.32 -5.45
CA ALA A 142 -8.98 -0.19 -4.08
C ALA A 142 -9.97 -1.33 -3.83
N SER A 143 -9.63 -2.30 -2.98
CA SER A 143 -10.55 -3.35 -2.54
C SER A 143 -11.62 -2.80 -1.60
N ALA A 144 -12.70 -3.55 -1.38
CA ALA A 144 -13.77 -3.15 -0.48
C ALA A 144 -13.27 -2.94 0.95
N GLU A 145 -12.32 -3.76 1.41
CA GLU A 145 -11.70 -3.67 2.73
C GLU A 145 -10.89 -2.37 2.89
N VAL A 146 -10.16 -1.98 1.83
CA VAL A 146 -9.39 -0.73 1.82
C VAL A 146 -10.32 0.48 1.78
N ILE A 147 -11.39 0.44 0.99
CA ILE A 147 -12.42 1.49 0.94
C ILE A 147 -13.10 1.63 2.30
N TYR A 148 -13.54 0.52 2.89
CA TYR A 148 -14.11 0.48 4.25
C TYR A 148 -13.17 1.11 5.28
N ALA A 149 -11.91 0.75 5.26
CA ALA A 149 -10.93 1.29 6.19
C ALA A 149 -10.68 2.78 5.99
N ALA A 150 -10.68 3.25 4.73
CA ALA A 150 -10.36 4.61 4.37
C ALA A 150 -11.48 5.62 4.59
N VAL A 151 -12.75 5.19 4.48
CA VAL A 151 -13.96 6.03 4.53
C VAL A 151 -14.75 5.67 5.79
N PRO A 152 -14.66 6.46 6.88
CA PRO A 152 -15.28 6.12 8.16
C PRO A 152 -16.80 5.95 8.11
N GLU A 153 -17.47 6.66 7.22
CA GLU A 153 -18.92 6.69 7.06
C GLU A 153 -19.48 5.43 6.38
N LEU A 154 -18.62 4.63 5.75
CA LEU A 154 -19.04 3.41 5.05
C LEU A 154 -18.90 2.18 5.95
N ASP A 155 -19.90 1.31 5.90
CA ASP A 155 -19.78 -0.07 6.31
C ASP A 155 -19.18 -0.95 5.19
N LEU A 156 -18.83 -2.19 5.51
CA LEU A 156 -18.23 -3.09 4.54
C LEU A 156 -19.18 -3.42 3.37
N ALA A 157 -20.49 -3.51 3.64
CA ALA A 157 -21.49 -3.80 2.59
C ALA A 157 -21.62 -2.62 1.61
N ALA A 158 -21.56 -1.37 2.10
CA ALA A 158 -21.53 -0.19 1.26
C ALA A 158 -20.24 -0.12 0.42
N ALA A 159 -19.09 -0.44 1.01
CA ALA A 159 -17.83 -0.52 0.28
C ALA A 159 -17.86 -1.60 -0.83
N GLN A 160 -18.49 -2.74 -0.58
CA GLN A 160 -18.70 -3.80 -1.58
C GLN A 160 -19.62 -3.34 -2.72
N ARG A 161 -20.71 -2.60 -2.40
CA ARG A 161 -21.59 -2.00 -3.43
C ARG A 161 -20.82 -1.02 -4.31
N LEU A 162 -19.98 -0.16 -3.73
CA LEU A 162 -19.12 0.75 -4.49
C LEU A 162 -18.20 -0.01 -5.47
N VAL A 163 -17.59 -1.11 -5.02
CA VAL A 163 -16.80 -1.97 -5.90
C VAL A 163 -17.65 -2.54 -7.03
N GLY A 164 -18.88 -2.98 -6.77
CA GLY A 164 -19.82 -3.44 -7.79
C GLY A 164 -20.17 -2.35 -8.81
N THR A 165 -20.47 -1.14 -8.34
CA THR A 165 -20.81 0.01 -9.20
C THR A 165 -19.64 0.40 -10.11
N ARG A 166 -18.41 0.53 -9.57
CA ARG A 166 -17.24 0.88 -10.38
C ARG A 166 -16.88 -0.16 -11.44
N ASN A 167 -17.23 -1.43 -11.22
CA ASN A 167 -17.00 -2.49 -12.21
C ASN A 167 -17.91 -2.33 -13.45
N GLN A 168 -19.02 -1.60 -13.30
CA GLN A 168 -19.91 -1.24 -14.41
C GLN A 168 -19.49 0.09 -15.06
N ALA A 169 -19.09 1.08 -14.24
CA ALA A 169 -18.62 2.39 -14.69
C ALA A 169 -17.66 2.99 -13.66
N TYR A 170 -16.44 3.35 -14.07
CA TYR A 170 -15.49 3.98 -13.17
C TYR A 170 -15.95 5.35 -12.68
N PHE A 171 -15.61 5.71 -11.47
CA PHE A 171 -15.93 7.01 -10.89
C PHE A 171 -15.03 8.10 -11.46
N LYS A 172 -15.63 9.20 -11.92
CA LYS A 172 -14.90 10.36 -12.42
C LYS A 172 -14.37 11.25 -11.30
N ASP A 173 -15.09 11.28 -10.19
CA ASP A 173 -14.73 12.05 -8.99
C ASP A 173 -15.25 11.38 -7.71
N THR A 174 -14.79 11.85 -6.56
CA THR A 174 -15.15 11.29 -5.25
C THR A 174 -16.59 11.61 -4.86
N ALA A 175 -17.14 12.76 -5.30
CA ALA A 175 -18.52 13.13 -4.98
C ALA A 175 -19.51 12.15 -5.63
N THR A 176 -19.29 11.81 -6.91
CA THR A 176 -20.08 10.81 -7.62
C THR A 176 -19.96 9.41 -7.00
N ALA A 177 -18.82 9.09 -6.40
CA ALA A 177 -18.61 7.79 -5.78
C ALA A 177 -19.33 7.64 -4.43
N LEU A 178 -19.50 8.74 -3.67
CA LEU A 178 -20.03 8.74 -2.30
C LEU A 178 -21.47 9.30 -2.21
N ALA A 179 -22.10 9.65 -3.32
CA ALA A 179 -23.50 10.04 -3.41
C ALA A 179 -24.40 8.82 -3.42
#